data_df8e36a5295df09f3e8add14b00f4005
#
_entry.id   df8e36a5295df09f3e8add14b00f4005
#
_cell.length_a   1.000
_cell.length_b   1.000
_cell.length_c   1.000
_cell.angle_alpha   90.00
_cell.angle_beta   90.00
_cell.angle_gamma   90.00
#
_symmetry.space_group_name_H-M   'P 1'
#
loop_
_entity.id
_entity.type
_entity.pdbx_description
1 polymer ?
#
loop_
_entity_poly.entity_id
_entity_poly.type
_entity_poly.pdbx_seq_one_letter_code
_entity_poly.pdbx_strand_id
1 'polypeptide(L)'
;LGDVYKRQTYGGYLEITAQKEEFTDQDVTKQFTSARLNSKFAFTYGRVEVRAQVPEGHGTWPAIWMLPKDIKEMGAYFDLQGYGEVSWPDSGEIDILEHWGRNQNYAQSAIHTRSSFGNTINLGGQPVPTMSSKFHTYSLDWDEEKLTFSVDGEEHYTYSPPVKNSETWPFDRDYYLLLNFAIEKDIDPSFKRGT
;
A
#
# COMPACT_ATOMS: atom_id res chain seq x y z
N LEU A 1 20.86 5.75 8.53
CA LEU A 1 21.58 6.30 7.35
C LEU A 1 21.27 5.54 6.05
N GLY A 2 20.96 4.23 6.09
CA GLY A 2 20.63 3.42 4.92
C GLY A 2 19.35 3.81 4.19
N ASP A 3 18.43 4.49 4.85
CA ASP A 3 17.09 4.80 4.35
C ASP A 3 17.03 6.01 3.40
N VAL A 4 18.01 6.91 3.46
CA VAL A 4 18.01 8.17 2.70
C VAL A 4 18.20 7.94 1.20
N TYR A 5 18.89 6.90 0.79
CA TYR A 5 19.15 6.59 -0.63
C TYR A 5 18.07 5.75 -1.29
N LYS A 6 17.07 5.28 -0.54
CA LYS A 6 15.99 4.41 -1.02
C LYS A 6 14.69 5.17 -1.30
N ARG A 7 14.64 6.45 -0.88
CA ARG A 7 13.58 7.40 -1.14
C ARG A 7 14.21 8.73 -1.52
N GLN A 8 14.01 9.15 -2.75
CA GLN A 8 14.60 10.38 -3.28
C GLN A 8 13.59 11.14 -4.11
N THR A 9 13.72 12.48 -4.13
CA THR A 9 13.07 13.30 -5.15
C THR A 9 14.10 13.61 -6.23
N TYR A 10 13.86 13.10 -7.42
CA TYR A 10 14.71 13.34 -8.59
C TYR A 10 13.85 13.69 -9.79
N GLY A 11 14.24 14.73 -10.54
CA GLY A 11 13.49 15.13 -11.74
C GLY A 11 12.01 15.48 -11.52
N GLY A 12 11.61 15.83 -10.28
CA GLY A 12 10.21 16.10 -9.92
C GLY A 12 9.41 14.87 -9.51
N TYR A 13 10.06 13.71 -9.35
CA TYR A 13 9.43 12.47 -8.90
C TYR A 13 9.95 12.04 -7.52
N LEU A 14 9.10 11.36 -6.76
CA LEU A 14 9.51 10.55 -5.62
C LEU A 14 9.91 9.17 -6.14
N GLU A 15 11.13 8.73 -5.83
CA GLU A 15 11.60 7.38 -6.13
C GLU A 15 11.71 6.56 -4.85
N ILE A 16 11.12 5.36 -4.84
CA ILE A 16 11.31 4.34 -3.81
C ILE A 16 12.06 3.18 -4.45
N THR A 17 13.27 2.92 -3.97
CA THR A 17 14.17 1.93 -4.57
C THR A 17 14.38 0.74 -3.65
N ALA A 18 14.20 -0.48 -4.18
CA ALA A 18 14.65 -1.69 -3.52
C ALA A 18 16.08 -2.04 -3.98
N GLN A 19 16.94 -2.44 -3.04
CA GLN A 19 18.33 -2.79 -3.30
C GLN A 19 18.64 -4.18 -2.76
N LYS A 20 19.41 -4.96 -3.52
CA LYS A 20 19.96 -6.22 -3.05
C LYS A 20 21.23 -5.92 -2.27
N GLU A 21 21.13 -6.00 -0.97
CA GLU A 21 22.23 -5.81 -0.03
C GLU A 21 21.92 -6.53 1.28
N GLU A 22 22.93 -7.08 1.93
CA GLU A 22 22.77 -7.63 3.27
C GLU A 22 22.72 -6.48 4.28
N PHE A 23 21.65 -6.46 5.07
CA PHE A 23 21.46 -5.47 6.11
C PHE A 23 20.90 -6.11 7.39
N THR A 24 21.54 -5.81 8.52
CA THR A 24 21.11 -6.31 9.83
C THR A 24 20.65 -5.14 10.69
N ASP A 25 19.42 -5.26 11.22
CA ASP A 25 18.85 -4.34 12.19
C ASP A 25 18.07 -5.14 13.23
N GLN A 26 18.19 -4.77 14.52
CA GLN A 26 17.54 -5.44 15.65
C GLN A 26 17.67 -6.98 15.61
N ASP A 27 18.90 -7.47 15.34
CA ASP A 27 19.24 -8.90 15.22
C ASP A 27 18.53 -9.65 14.07
N VAL A 28 17.89 -8.94 13.14
CA VAL A 28 17.28 -9.51 11.94
C VAL A 28 18.08 -9.12 10.71
N THR A 29 18.62 -10.13 10.01
CA THR A 29 19.35 -9.93 8.75
C THR A 29 18.43 -10.14 7.55
N LYS A 30 18.42 -9.19 6.64
CA LYS A 30 17.70 -9.23 5.35
C LYS A 30 18.68 -9.10 4.20
N GLN A 31 18.30 -9.63 3.04
CA GLN A 31 19.10 -9.59 1.81
C GLN A 31 18.67 -8.48 0.85
N PHE A 32 17.63 -7.75 1.21
CA PHE A 32 17.10 -6.62 0.46
C PHE A 32 16.70 -5.53 1.43
N THR A 33 16.87 -4.31 0.99
CA THR A 33 16.41 -3.12 1.68
C THR A 33 15.56 -2.28 0.73
N SER A 34 14.58 -1.57 1.27
CA SER A 34 13.72 -0.66 0.55
C SER A 34 13.20 0.42 1.48
N ALA A 35 12.16 1.16 1.09
CA ALA A 35 11.54 2.15 1.94
C ALA A 35 10.02 2.03 1.99
N ARG A 36 9.47 2.44 3.13
CA ARG A 36 8.06 2.71 3.37
C ARG A 36 7.93 4.15 3.87
N LEU A 37 7.02 4.90 3.28
CA LEU A 37 6.69 6.26 3.69
C LEU A 37 5.27 6.30 4.24
N ASN A 38 5.09 7.03 5.32
CA ASN A 38 3.79 7.27 5.93
C ASN A 38 3.51 8.76 5.90
N SER A 39 2.32 9.17 5.47
CA SER A 39 1.92 10.58 5.59
C SER A 39 1.80 10.98 7.05
N LYS A 40 2.11 12.25 7.35
CA LYS A 40 1.95 12.84 8.68
C LYS A 40 0.62 13.57 8.85
N PHE A 41 -0.30 13.37 7.93
CA PHE A 41 -1.68 13.81 8.03
C PHE A 41 -2.60 12.61 7.81
N ALA A 42 -3.78 12.67 8.40
CA ALA A 42 -4.83 11.69 8.25
C ALA A 42 -6.16 12.40 8.04
N PHE A 43 -7.09 11.76 7.37
CA PHE A 43 -8.39 12.34 7.04
C PHE A 43 -9.45 11.25 6.94
N THR A 44 -10.71 11.66 7.07
CA THR A 44 -11.89 10.80 6.89
C THR A 44 -12.65 11.28 5.66
N TYR A 45 -12.93 10.37 4.74
CA TYR A 45 -13.61 10.57 3.47
C TYR A 45 -12.92 11.52 2.50
N GLY A 46 -13.18 11.33 1.23
CA GLY A 46 -12.63 12.13 0.15
C GLY A 46 -12.03 11.30 -0.98
N ARG A 47 -11.15 11.94 -1.75
CA ARG A 47 -10.47 11.30 -2.89
C ARG A 47 -8.96 11.27 -2.67
N VAL A 48 -8.38 10.11 -2.92
CA VAL A 48 -6.93 9.92 -3.02
C VAL A 48 -6.57 9.63 -4.47
N GLU A 49 -5.55 10.29 -4.98
CA GLU A 49 -4.94 9.99 -6.27
C GLU A 49 -3.43 9.91 -6.12
N VAL A 50 -2.86 8.82 -6.57
CA VAL A 50 -1.41 8.65 -6.66
C VAL A 50 -1.04 8.31 -8.09
N ARG A 51 -0.24 9.18 -8.72
CA ARG A 51 0.29 8.93 -10.05
C ARG A 51 1.64 8.25 -9.92
N ALA A 52 1.71 6.98 -10.28
CA ALA A 52 2.89 6.14 -10.11
C ALA A 52 3.18 5.26 -11.32
N GLN A 53 4.46 4.90 -11.46
CA GLN A 53 4.94 3.81 -12.30
C GLN A 53 5.52 2.75 -11.38
N VAL A 54 5.09 1.50 -11.52
CA VAL A 54 5.53 0.41 -10.64
C VAL A 54 6.74 -0.32 -11.22
N PRO A 55 7.56 -0.97 -10.38
CA PRO A 55 8.69 -1.77 -10.86
C PRO A 55 8.22 -3.00 -11.63
N GLU A 56 9.12 -3.52 -12.47
CA GLU A 56 8.96 -4.80 -13.16
C GLU A 56 9.78 -5.90 -12.45
N GLY A 57 9.26 -7.11 -12.48
CA GLY A 57 10.00 -8.31 -12.06
C GLY A 57 9.34 -9.12 -10.97
N HIS A 58 9.53 -10.45 -11.07
CA HIS A 58 9.03 -11.40 -10.08
C HIS A 58 9.62 -11.11 -8.69
N GLY A 59 8.77 -11.09 -7.67
CA GLY A 59 9.15 -10.80 -6.30
C GLY A 59 9.05 -9.32 -5.92
N THR A 60 8.75 -8.41 -6.85
CA THR A 60 8.42 -7.03 -6.52
C THR A 60 7.00 -6.92 -5.97
N TRP A 61 6.81 -6.09 -4.94
CA TRP A 61 5.51 -5.84 -4.33
C TRP A 61 5.40 -4.38 -3.87
N PRO A 62 5.23 -3.43 -4.79
CA PRO A 62 4.88 -2.06 -4.45
C PRO A 62 3.42 -1.96 -4.02
N ALA A 63 3.13 -1.04 -3.09
CA ALA A 63 1.78 -0.78 -2.62
C ALA A 63 1.53 0.70 -2.36
N ILE A 64 0.28 1.10 -2.61
CA ILE A 64 -0.34 2.38 -2.26
C ILE A 64 -1.55 2.02 -1.40
N TRP A 65 -1.52 2.37 -0.11
CA TRP A 65 -2.49 1.87 0.83
C TRP A 65 -2.72 2.83 2.00
N MET A 66 -3.67 2.53 2.87
CA MET A 66 -4.02 3.38 4.00
C MET A 66 -4.29 2.55 5.25
N LEU A 67 -3.85 3.08 6.39
CA LEU A 67 -4.17 2.57 7.72
C LEU A 67 -4.81 3.67 8.57
N PRO A 68 -5.66 3.31 9.54
CA PRO A 68 -6.25 4.31 10.42
C PRO A 68 -5.21 4.89 11.37
N LYS A 69 -5.43 6.16 11.72
CA LYS A 69 -4.57 6.93 12.62
C LYS A 69 -4.38 6.28 13.98
N ASP A 70 -5.39 5.57 14.46
CA ASP A 70 -5.42 4.91 15.76
C ASP A 70 -4.91 3.45 15.75
N ILE A 71 -4.30 3.00 14.65
CA ILE A 71 -3.70 1.66 14.61
C ILE A 71 -2.49 1.57 15.55
N LYS A 72 -2.40 0.45 16.29
CA LYS A 72 -1.20 0.07 17.04
C LYS A 72 -0.15 -0.45 16.08
N GLU A 73 0.77 0.40 15.69
CA GLU A 73 1.89 0.06 14.84
C GLU A 73 3.18 0.63 15.43
N MET A 74 3.93 -0.20 16.13
CA MET A 74 5.15 0.21 16.84
C MET A 74 6.10 0.99 15.93
N GLY A 75 6.41 2.22 16.32
CA GLY A 75 7.30 3.13 15.60
C GLY A 75 6.65 3.94 14.49
N ALA A 76 5.37 3.74 14.17
CA ALA A 76 4.63 4.59 13.26
C ALA A 76 4.42 6.00 13.84
N TYR A 77 4.35 7.01 12.97
CA TYR A 77 4.26 8.41 13.40
C TYR A 77 3.11 8.66 14.38
N PHE A 78 1.92 8.16 14.08
CA PHE A 78 0.75 8.39 14.94
C PHE A 78 0.78 7.56 16.22
N ASP A 79 1.31 6.32 16.17
CA ASP A 79 1.51 5.49 17.36
C ASP A 79 2.48 6.15 18.35
N LEU A 80 3.58 6.73 17.85
CA LEU A 80 4.52 7.53 18.65
C LEU A 80 3.90 8.81 19.23
N GLN A 81 2.80 9.30 18.67
CA GLN A 81 2.02 10.42 19.21
C GLN A 81 0.95 9.97 20.22
N GLY A 82 0.85 8.67 20.50
CA GLY A 82 -0.09 8.13 21.47
C GLY A 82 -1.51 7.85 20.95
N TYR A 83 -1.70 7.78 19.62
CA TYR A 83 -2.99 7.45 19.02
C TYR A 83 -3.27 5.95 18.93
N GLY A 84 -2.26 5.09 19.09
CA GLY A 84 -2.39 3.64 18.92
C GLY A 84 -3.34 2.98 19.91
N GLU A 85 -4.55 2.65 19.48
CA GLU A 85 -5.58 2.01 20.29
C GLU A 85 -6.06 0.66 19.73
N VAL A 86 -6.11 0.52 18.41
CA VAL A 86 -6.73 -0.61 17.71
C VAL A 86 -5.68 -1.45 16.99
N SER A 87 -5.80 -2.77 17.09
CA SER A 87 -4.90 -3.70 16.40
C SER A 87 -5.46 -4.14 15.05
N TRP A 88 -4.58 -4.46 14.11
CA TRP A 88 -4.98 -5.12 12.87
C TRP A 88 -5.51 -6.55 13.15
N PRO A 89 -6.56 -7.03 12.49
CA PRO A 89 -7.32 -6.40 11.40
C PRO A 89 -8.54 -5.58 11.84
N ASP A 90 -8.78 -5.41 13.14
CA ASP A 90 -9.92 -4.65 13.67
C ASP A 90 -9.83 -3.16 13.30
N SER A 91 -8.61 -2.68 13.06
CA SER A 91 -8.32 -1.34 12.56
C SER A 91 -8.89 -1.08 11.16
N GLY A 92 -9.03 -2.11 10.35
CA GLY A 92 -9.22 -1.99 8.91
C GLY A 92 -7.93 -1.62 8.17
N GLU A 93 -7.94 -1.86 6.85
CA GLU A 93 -6.88 -1.48 5.90
C GLU A 93 -7.50 -1.28 4.53
N ILE A 94 -7.03 -0.27 3.80
CA ILE A 94 -7.49 0.07 2.45
C ILE A 94 -6.30 0.01 1.50
N ASP A 95 -6.27 -0.95 0.59
CA ASP A 95 -5.22 -1.09 -0.42
C ASP A 95 -5.71 -0.52 -1.74
N ILE A 96 -5.23 0.69 -2.06
CA ILE A 96 -5.57 1.39 -3.31
C ILE A 96 -4.91 0.70 -4.49
N LEU A 97 -3.66 0.28 -4.31
CA LEU A 97 -2.90 -0.54 -5.25
C LEU A 97 -2.04 -1.52 -4.48
N GLU A 98 -2.17 -2.79 -4.82
CA GLU A 98 -1.15 -3.81 -4.65
C GLU A 98 -0.73 -4.34 -6.01
N HIS A 99 0.57 -4.34 -6.30
CA HIS A 99 1.09 -4.95 -7.50
C HIS A 99 2.07 -6.06 -7.15
N TRP A 100 1.72 -7.26 -7.56
CA TRP A 100 2.54 -8.45 -7.36
C TRP A 100 3.33 -8.74 -8.64
N GLY A 101 4.64 -8.63 -8.62
CA GLY A 101 5.49 -8.86 -9.78
C GLY A 101 5.36 -10.26 -10.40
N ARG A 102 4.84 -11.25 -9.64
CA ARG A 102 4.46 -12.57 -10.17
C ARG A 102 3.19 -12.53 -11.03
N ASN A 103 2.37 -11.49 -10.91
CA ASN A 103 1.21 -11.22 -11.76
C ASN A 103 1.41 -9.87 -12.44
N GLN A 104 2.46 -9.79 -13.23
CA GLN A 104 2.85 -8.58 -13.94
C GLN A 104 1.69 -8.01 -14.75
N ASN A 105 1.58 -6.68 -14.80
CA ASN A 105 0.53 -5.95 -15.52
C ASN A 105 -0.90 -6.10 -14.97
N TYR A 106 -1.04 -6.40 -13.69
CA TYR A 106 -2.34 -6.42 -13.01
C TYR A 106 -2.31 -5.53 -11.77
N ALA A 107 -3.21 -4.55 -11.71
CA ALA A 107 -3.44 -3.71 -10.54
C ALA A 107 -4.56 -4.33 -9.70
N GLN A 108 -4.28 -4.59 -8.42
CA GLN A 108 -5.25 -5.11 -7.47
C GLN A 108 -5.53 -4.05 -6.40
N SER A 109 -6.80 -3.95 -5.99
CA SER A 109 -7.20 -3.24 -4.78
C SER A 109 -7.83 -4.23 -3.81
N ALA A 110 -7.66 -3.99 -2.52
CA ALA A 110 -8.16 -4.87 -1.47
C ALA A 110 -8.66 -4.09 -0.26
N ILE A 111 -9.51 -4.74 0.51
CA ILE A 111 -10.01 -4.26 1.79
C ILE A 111 -9.78 -5.37 2.82
N HIS A 112 -9.13 -5.02 3.94
CA HIS A 112 -9.01 -5.89 5.09
C HIS A 112 -9.84 -5.34 6.24
N THR A 113 -10.67 -6.22 6.80
CA THR A 113 -11.50 -5.93 7.98
C THR A 113 -11.54 -7.16 8.87
N ARG A 114 -12.11 -7.05 10.06
CA ARG A 114 -12.29 -8.20 10.95
C ARG A 114 -13.01 -9.36 10.29
N SER A 115 -13.98 -9.08 9.43
CA SER A 115 -14.77 -10.10 8.73
C SER A 115 -14.00 -10.84 7.62
N SER A 116 -12.96 -10.20 7.05
CA SER A 116 -12.12 -10.79 6.00
C SER A 116 -10.78 -10.08 5.91
N PHE A 117 -9.68 -10.79 6.12
CA PHE A 117 -8.33 -10.25 6.15
C PHE A 117 -7.27 -11.28 5.73
N GLY A 118 -6.04 -10.82 5.47
CA GLY A 118 -4.98 -11.65 4.90
C GLY A 118 -5.34 -12.06 3.47
N ASN A 119 -5.74 -13.31 3.26
CA ASN A 119 -6.36 -13.74 2.01
C ASN A 119 -7.82 -13.25 1.94
N THR A 120 -8.00 -11.93 1.94
CA THR A 120 -9.33 -11.33 1.94
C THR A 120 -10.11 -11.70 0.68
N ILE A 121 -11.44 -11.86 0.83
CA ILE A 121 -12.36 -11.98 -0.32
C ILE A 121 -12.80 -10.61 -0.86
N ASN A 122 -12.50 -9.55 -0.12
CA ASN A 122 -12.87 -8.17 -0.47
C ASN A 122 -11.77 -7.56 -1.34
N LEU A 123 -11.67 -8.01 -2.56
CA LEU A 123 -10.68 -7.53 -3.51
C LEU A 123 -11.24 -7.47 -4.94
N GLY A 124 -10.63 -6.66 -5.76
CA GLY A 124 -10.87 -6.55 -7.19
C GLY A 124 -9.65 -6.01 -7.91
N GLY A 125 -9.69 -5.96 -9.22
CA GLY A 125 -8.57 -5.42 -9.98
C GLY A 125 -8.79 -5.50 -11.48
N GLN A 126 -7.81 -4.97 -12.23
CA GLN A 126 -7.87 -4.94 -13.69
C GLN A 126 -6.47 -5.07 -14.31
N PRO A 127 -6.39 -5.56 -15.56
CA PRO A 127 -5.14 -5.53 -16.33
C PRO A 127 -4.71 -4.10 -16.64
N VAL A 128 -3.43 -3.79 -16.41
CA VAL A 128 -2.79 -2.52 -16.77
C VAL A 128 -1.45 -2.84 -17.45
N PRO A 129 -1.45 -3.16 -18.76
CA PRO A 129 -0.28 -3.73 -19.45
C PRO A 129 0.96 -2.83 -19.47
N THR A 130 0.80 -1.54 -19.20
CA THR A 130 1.88 -0.55 -19.26
C THR A 130 2.30 -0.02 -17.88
N MET A 131 1.83 -0.62 -16.78
CA MET A 131 2.04 -0.08 -15.44
C MET A 131 3.51 0.01 -15.02
N SER A 132 4.39 -0.83 -15.59
CA SER A 132 5.84 -0.77 -15.34
C SER A 132 6.60 0.10 -16.35
N SER A 133 5.96 0.52 -17.44
CA SER A 133 6.60 1.34 -18.50
C SER A 133 6.05 2.77 -18.59
N LYS A 134 4.92 3.05 -17.95
CA LYS A 134 4.27 4.35 -17.93
C LYS A 134 3.72 4.66 -16.53
N PHE A 135 3.53 5.94 -16.28
CA PHE A 135 2.79 6.40 -15.11
C PHE A 135 1.29 6.24 -15.33
N HIS A 136 0.62 5.68 -14.34
CA HIS A 136 -0.83 5.56 -14.22
C HIS A 136 -1.32 6.25 -12.95
N THR A 137 -2.57 6.66 -12.91
CA THR A 137 -3.20 7.25 -11.73
C THR A 137 -4.06 6.21 -11.04
N TYR A 138 -3.68 5.84 -9.83
CA TYR A 138 -4.42 4.93 -8.95
C TYR A 138 -5.23 5.76 -7.98
N SER A 139 -6.54 5.50 -7.91
CA SER A 139 -7.46 6.37 -7.17
C SER A 139 -8.38 5.59 -6.24
N LEU A 140 -8.72 6.24 -5.14
CA LEU A 140 -9.78 5.87 -4.21
C LEU A 140 -10.76 7.02 -4.10
N ASP A 141 -12.03 6.77 -4.34
CA ASP A 141 -13.14 7.60 -3.88
C ASP A 141 -13.78 6.95 -2.66
N TRP A 142 -13.80 7.66 -1.56
CA TRP A 142 -14.22 7.17 -0.25
C TRP A 142 -15.23 8.10 0.39
N ASP A 143 -16.40 7.57 0.65
CA ASP A 143 -17.51 8.25 1.34
C ASP A 143 -18.10 7.35 2.45
N GLU A 144 -19.17 7.77 3.09
CA GLU A 144 -19.86 7.04 4.17
C GLU A 144 -20.48 5.71 3.69
N GLU A 145 -20.68 5.55 2.37
CA GLU A 145 -21.41 4.44 1.79
C GLU A 145 -20.51 3.40 1.13
N LYS A 146 -19.39 3.83 0.57
CA LYS A 146 -18.56 2.96 -0.26
C LYS A 146 -17.12 3.45 -0.37
N LEU A 147 -16.26 2.50 -0.78
CA LEU A 147 -14.91 2.73 -1.25
C LEU A 147 -14.86 2.28 -2.71
N THR A 148 -14.52 3.17 -3.63
CA THR A 148 -14.48 2.88 -5.07
C THR A 148 -13.05 3.09 -5.58
N PHE A 149 -12.52 2.07 -6.25
CA PHE A 149 -11.14 2.02 -6.73
C PHE A 149 -11.09 2.09 -8.25
N SER A 150 -10.15 2.90 -8.77
CA SER A 150 -9.98 3.08 -10.21
C SER A 150 -8.51 3.21 -10.61
N VAL A 151 -8.22 2.89 -11.89
CA VAL A 151 -6.95 3.20 -12.55
C VAL A 151 -7.24 4.05 -13.78
N ASP A 152 -6.60 5.21 -13.89
CA ASP A 152 -6.80 6.20 -14.96
C ASP A 152 -8.28 6.59 -15.17
N GLY A 153 -9.06 6.57 -14.08
CA GLY A 153 -10.49 6.89 -14.08
C GLY A 153 -11.42 5.71 -14.42
N GLU A 154 -10.89 4.54 -14.75
CA GLU A 154 -11.69 3.33 -14.98
C GLU A 154 -11.86 2.57 -13.66
N GLU A 155 -13.11 2.48 -13.17
CA GLU A 155 -13.45 1.77 -11.94
C GLU A 155 -13.30 0.26 -12.13
N HIS A 156 -12.69 -0.42 -11.16
CA HIS A 156 -12.49 -1.87 -11.19
C HIS A 156 -12.97 -2.59 -9.93
N TYR A 157 -13.18 -1.86 -8.84
CA TYR A 157 -13.66 -2.46 -7.60
C TYR A 157 -14.43 -1.43 -6.76
N THR A 158 -15.53 -1.89 -6.15
CA THR A 158 -16.26 -1.10 -5.14
C THR A 158 -16.56 -1.98 -3.94
N TYR A 159 -16.17 -1.52 -2.75
CA TYR A 159 -16.52 -2.14 -1.49
C TYR A 159 -17.66 -1.36 -0.83
N SER A 160 -18.81 -2.01 -0.69
CA SER A 160 -20.02 -1.48 -0.02
C SER A 160 -20.76 -2.66 0.61
N PRO A 161 -20.39 -3.07 1.84
CA PRO A 161 -21.01 -4.23 2.47
C PRO A 161 -22.47 -3.91 2.82
N PRO A 162 -23.38 -4.90 2.73
CA PRO A 162 -24.82 -4.69 2.99
C PRO A 162 -25.12 -4.36 4.45
N VAL A 163 -24.22 -4.71 5.36
CA VAL A 163 -24.28 -4.37 6.78
C VAL A 163 -22.97 -3.70 7.15
N LYS A 164 -23.04 -2.48 7.64
CA LYS A 164 -21.90 -1.71 8.13
C LYS A 164 -21.88 -1.77 9.66
N ASN A 165 -20.84 -2.38 10.19
CA ASN A 165 -20.55 -2.47 11.61
C ASN A 165 -19.03 -2.53 11.83
N SER A 166 -18.57 -2.67 13.06
CA SER A 166 -17.15 -2.70 13.39
C SER A 166 -16.36 -3.84 12.72
N GLU A 167 -17.02 -4.91 12.27
CA GLU A 167 -16.37 -6.05 11.60
C GLU A 167 -16.26 -5.88 10.09
N THR A 168 -17.12 -5.06 9.49
CA THR A 168 -17.21 -4.91 8.03
C THR A 168 -16.89 -3.50 7.55
N TRP A 169 -17.04 -2.47 8.41
CA TRP A 169 -16.89 -1.07 8.02
C TRP A 169 -16.19 -0.24 9.11
N PRO A 170 -14.90 -0.43 9.35
CA PRO A 170 -14.11 0.42 10.25
C PRO A 170 -13.65 1.74 9.60
N PHE A 171 -14.23 2.12 8.46
CA PHE A 171 -13.79 3.21 7.58
C PHE A 171 -14.53 4.53 7.84
N ASP A 172 -14.89 4.81 9.09
CA ASP A 172 -15.55 6.03 9.57
C ASP A 172 -14.63 6.88 10.47
N ARG A 173 -13.32 6.75 10.28
CA ARG A 173 -12.28 7.40 11.08
C ARG A 173 -11.12 7.88 10.20
N ASP A 174 -10.20 8.65 10.77
CA ASP A 174 -9.05 9.17 10.05
C ASP A 174 -8.08 8.06 9.61
N TYR A 175 -7.77 8.02 8.32
CA TYR A 175 -6.75 7.16 7.71
C TYR A 175 -5.59 7.99 7.16
N TYR A 176 -4.38 7.46 7.23
CA TYR A 176 -3.18 8.04 6.64
C TYR A 176 -2.67 7.20 5.48
N LEU A 177 -2.00 7.86 4.51
CA LEU A 177 -1.50 7.23 3.30
C LEU A 177 -0.12 6.60 3.54
N LEU A 178 0.08 5.43 2.94
CA LEU A 178 1.34 4.70 2.92
C LEU A 178 1.76 4.40 1.50
N LEU A 179 3.06 4.56 1.24
CA LEU A 179 3.69 4.19 -0.03
C LEU A 179 4.90 3.31 0.29
N ASN A 180 4.98 2.13 -0.31
CA ASN A 180 6.15 1.29 -0.13
C ASN A 180 6.48 0.45 -1.36
N PHE A 181 7.69 -0.11 -1.35
CA PHE A 181 8.13 -1.12 -2.28
C PHE A 181 8.68 -2.31 -1.48
N ALA A 182 7.83 -3.31 -1.24
CA ALA A 182 8.20 -4.54 -0.57
C ALA A 182 8.83 -5.55 -1.55
N ILE A 183 9.58 -6.50 -1.01
CA ILE A 183 10.19 -7.60 -1.74
C ILE A 183 9.70 -8.92 -1.15
N GLU A 184 9.12 -9.77 -2.00
CA GLU A 184 8.69 -11.11 -1.63
C GLU A 184 9.88 -12.04 -1.36
N LYS A 185 9.65 -13.12 -0.63
CA LYS A 185 10.69 -14.12 -0.33
C LYS A 185 11.19 -14.85 -1.58
N ASP A 186 10.30 -15.06 -2.55
CA ASP A 186 10.55 -15.81 -3.79
C ASP A 186 10.93 -14.88 -4.95
N ILE A 187 11.75 -13.86 -4.64
CA ILE A 187 12.24 -12.93 -5.65
C ILE A 187 13.13 -13.64 -6.69
N ASP A 188 13.02 -13.21 -7.95
CA ASP A 188 13.89 -13.67 -9.01
C ASP A 188 15.37 -13.42 -8.65
N PRO A 189 16.23 -14.45 -8.67
CA PRO A 189 17.66 -14.28 -8.36
C PRO A 189 18.40 -13.28 -9.26
N SER A 190 17.87 -13.00 -10.44
CA SER A 190 18.43 -12.00 -11.37
C SER A 190 18.11 -10.55 -10.98
N PHE A 191 17.13 -10.34 -10.09
CA PHE A 191 16.79 -9.02 -9.62
C PHE A 191 17.98 -8.34 -8.93
N LYS A 192 18.37 -7.18 -9.40
CA LYS A 192 19.47 -6.40 -8.85
C LYS A 192 19.02 -5.10 -8.21
N ARG A 193 18.07 -4.42 -8.84
CA ARG A 193 17.51 -3.14 -8.41
C ARG A 193 16.18 -2.88 -9.12
N GLY A 194 15.18 -2.39 -8.39
CA GLY A 194 13.91 -1.89 -8.95
C GLY A 194 13.63 -0.47 -8.44
N THR A 195 13.02 0.36 -9.25
CA THR A 195 12.60 1.74 -8.95
C THR A 195 11.16 1.94 -9.36
#